data_66aa76e9b5944f1052bbf49d439d54f3
#
_entry.id   66aa76e9b5944f1052bbf49d439d54f3
#
_cell.length_a   1.000
_cell.length_b   1.000
_cell.length_c   1.000
_cell.angle_alpha   90.00
_cell.angle_beta   90.00
_cell.angle_gamma   90.00
#
_symmetry.space_group_name_H-M   'P 1'
#
loop_
_entity.id
_entity.type
_entity.pdbx_description
1 polymer ?
#
loop_
_entity_poly.entity_id
_entity_poly.type
_entity_poly.pdbx_seq_one_letter_code
_entity_poly.pdbx_strand_id
1 'polypeptide(L)'
;LTNYEIDILTDKEDSERRQTEFKERTETLIKNLEVDETLGQLLVSEGFTSIEEISQSSPDDIAKIEAIDEETAKELINRSKETLIKEKEAVANKLKELGVEENLINLKGMTQGMLVILGQKNIKKLNDFADLSSDELIGGFDEIKGKKIRIDGYLEEFSLSRKEADELIMSAREIAYK
;
A
#
# COMPACT_ATOMS: atom_id res chain seq x y z
N LEU A 1 -16.11 10.66 -32.79
CA LEU A 1 -16.98 9.48 -32.96
C LEU A 1 -16.30 8.18 -32.52
N THR A 2 -15.00 8.08 -32.72
CA THR A 2 -14.23 6.89 -32.32
C THR A 2 -13.72 6.91 -30.89
N ASN A 3 -13.79 8.05 -30.20
CA ASN A 3 -13.32 8.17 -28.83
C ASN A 3 -14.19 7.44 -27.79
N TYR A 4 -15.42 7.09 -28.14
CA TYR A 4 -16.31 6.32 -27.27
C TYR A 4 -15.93 4.86 -27.14
N GLU A 5 -15.24 4.30 -28.12
CA GLU A 5 -14.84 2.87 -28.11
C GLU A 5 -13.61 2.60 -27.25
N ILE A 6 -12.79 3.63 -26.95
CA ILE A 6 -11.54 3.50 -26.23
C ILE A 6 -11.74 3.44 -24.71
N ASP A 7 -12.78 4.12 -24.19
CA ASP A 7 -13.07 4.24 -22.75
C ASP A 7 -14.10 3.23 -22.23
N ILE A 8 -14.72 2.46 -23.12
CA ILE A 8 -15.72 1.45 -22.75
C ILE A 8 -15.03 0.09 -22.63
N LEU A 9 -14.74 -0.30 -21.40
CA LEU A 9 -14.47 -1.70 -21.09
C LEU A 9 -15.71 -2.50 -21.48
N THR A 10 -15.54 -3.57 -22.24
CA THR A 10 -16.66 -4.46 -22.53
C THR A 10 -17.17 -5.03 -21.21
N ASP A 11 -18.48 -5.30 -21.11
CA ASP A 11 -19.08 -5.91 -19.91
C ASP A 11 -18.36 -7.20 -19.51
N LYS A 12 -17.80 -7.90 -20.48
CA LYS A 12 -17.00 -9.11 -20.26
C LYS A 12 -15.65 -8.80 -19.59
N GLU A 13 -14.93 -7.80 -20.06
CA GLU A 13 -13.63 -7.41 -19.48
C GLU A 13 -13.80 -6.87 -18.06
N ASP A 14 -14.85 -6.10 -17.81
CA ASP A 14 -15.16 -5.59 -16.48
C ASP A 14 -15.56 -6.74 -15.53
N SER A 15 -16.34 -7.71 -16.01
CA SER A 15 -16.70 -8.90 -15.26
C SER A 15 -15.48 -9.78 -14.93
N GLU A 16 -14.60 -10.02 -15.89
CA GLU A 16 -13.35 -10.76 -15.69
C GLU A 16 -12.43 -10.06 -14.69
N ARG A 17 -12.32 -8.75 -14.78
CA ARG A 17 -11.53 -7.95 -13.82
C ARG A 17 -12.09 -8.06 -12.40
N ARG A 18 -13.39 -7.92 -12.23
CA ARG A 18 -14.05 -8.07 -10.91
C ARG A 18 -13.86 -9.46 -10.32
N GLN A 19 -13.96 -10.50 -11.14
CA GLN A 19 -13.73 -11.87 -10.71
C GLN A 19 -12.27 -12.08 -10.27
N THR A 20 -11.32 -11.53 -11.00
CA THR A 20 -9.89 -11.59 -10.65
C THR A 20 -9.61 -10.85 -9.34
N GLU A 21 -10.11 -9.62 -9.20
CA GLU A 21 -9.97 -8.84 -7.97
C GLU A 21 -10.61 -9.54 -6.76
N PHE A 22 -11.79 -10.12 -6.94
CA PHE A 22 -12.47 -10.89 -5.90
C PHE A 22 -11.64 -12.10 -5.46
N LYS A 23 -11.10 -12.83 -6.43
CA LYS A 23 -10.25 -13.99 -6.16
C LYS A 23 -8.96 -13.62 -5.42
N GLU A 24 -8.27 -12.59 -5.89
CA GLU A 24 -7.04 -12.12 -5.26
C GLU A 24 -7.26 -11.66 -3.80
N ARG A 25 -8.33 -10.92 -3.56
CA ARG A 25 -8.72 -10.49 -2.21
C ARG A 25 -9.07 -11.66 -1.31
N THR A 26 -9.82 -12.63 -1.85
CA THR A 26 -10.17 -13.86 -1.15
C THR A 26 -8.92 -14.67 -0.76
N GLU A 27 -8.01 -14.89 -1.70
CA GLU A 27 -6.75 -15.60 -1.47
C GLU A 27 -5.89 -14.90 -0.41
N THR A 28 -5.86 -13.56 -0.43
CA THR A 28 -5.13 -12.77 0.56
C THR A 28 -5.70 -12.95 1.96
N LEU A 29 -7.03 -12.89 2.11
CA LEU A 29 -7.69 -13.13 3.39
C LEU A 29 -7.49 -14.57 3.89
N ILE A 30 -7.64 -15.55 3.02
CA ILE A 30 -7.42 -16.98 3.35
C ILE A 30 -6.03 -17.17 3.91
N LYS A 31 -5.02 -16.64 3.22
CA LYS A 31 -3.61 -16.78 3.61
C LYS A 31 -3.29 -16.08 4.94
N ASN A 32 -3.82 -14.88 5.12
CA ASN A 32 -3.48 -14.05 6.28
C ASN A 32 -4.26 -14.42 7.54
N LEU A 33 -5.50 -14.87 7.38
CA LEU A 33 -6.37 -15.27 8.49
C LEU A 33 -6.34 -16.77 8.76
N GLU A 34 -5.70 -17.55 7.88
CA GLU A 34 -5.68 -19.03 7.95
C GLU A 34 -7.10 -19.63 8.01
N VAL A 35 -8.00 -19.06 7.20
CA VAL A 35 -9.39 -19.51 7.06
C VAL A 35 -9.56 -20.34 5.79
N ASP A 36 -10.67 -21.07 5.71
CA ASP A 36 -11.02 -21.81 4.50
C ASP A 36 -11.51 -20.89 3.37
N GLU A 37 -11.55 -21.43 2.16
CA GLU A 37 -11.98 -20.68 0.97
C GLU A 37 -13.41 -20.17 1.08
N THR A 38 -14.30 -20.96 1.64
CA THR A 38 -15.71 -20.60 1.82
C THR A 38 -15.86 -19.38 2.72
N LEU A 39 -15.15 -19.35 3.82
CA LEU A 39 -15.17 -18.23 4.76
C LEU A 39 -14.50 -16.98 4.17
N GLY A 40 -13.40 -17.15 3.45
CA GLY A 40 -12.74 -16.06 2.74
C GLY A 40 -13.65 -15.40 1.69
N GLN A 41 -14.32 -16.20 0.88
CA GLN A 41 -15.28 -15.73 -0.13
C GLN A 41 -16.48 -15.02 0.52
N LEU A 42 -16.97 -15.53 1.63
CA LEU A 42 -18.09 -14.94 2.36
C LEU A 42 -17.71 -13.57 2.92
N LEU A 43 -16.55 -13.43 3.54
CA LEU A 43 -16.05 -12.17 4.05
C LEU A 43 -15.92 -11.10 2.94
N VAL A 44 -15.35 -11.47 1.79
CA VAL A 44 -15.22 -10.56 0.65
C VAL A 44 -16.57 -10.17 0.08
N SER A 45 -17.51 -11.10 -0.01
CA SER A 45 -18.88 -10.82 -0.51
C SER A 45 -19.66 -9.86 0.40
N GLU A 46 -19.39 -9.88 1.70
CA GLU A 46 -19.99 -8.98 2.69
C GLU A 46 -19.24 -7.62 2.80
N GLY A 47 -18.21 -7.42 2.00
CA GLY A 47 -17.50 -6.15 1.89
C GLY A 47 -16.20 -6.07 2.69
N PHE A 48 -15.81 -7.12 3.40
CA PHE A 48 -14.52 -7.20 4.10
C PHE A 48 -13.41 -7.60 3.13
N THR A 49 -12.75 -6.63 2.56
CA THR A 49 -11.76 -6.85 1.49
C THR A 49 -10.32 -6.80 1.99
N SER A 50 -10.10 -6.35 3.23
CA SER A 50 -8.77 -6.25 3.83
C SER A 50 -8.76 -6.70 5.29
N ILE A 51 -7.57 -7.04 5.76
CA ILE A 51 -7.34 -7.44 7.16
C ILE A 51 -7.58 -6.25 8.10
N GLU A 52 -7.23 -5.06 7.66
CA GLU A 52 -7.42 -3.82 8.42
C GLU A 52 -8.90 -3.58 8.73
N GLU A 53 -9.78 -3.76 7.73
CA GLU A 53 -11.23 -3.63 7.90
C GLU A 53 -11.75 -4.62 8.95
N ILE A 54 -11.33 -5.87 8.89
CA ILE A 54 -11.71 -6.91 9.85
C ILE A 54 -11.19 -6.56 11.26
N SER A 55 -9.95 -6.10 11.38
CA SER A 55 -9.33 -5.75 12.66
C SER A 55 -10.01 -4.59 13.38
N GLN A 56 -10.62 -3.68 12.62
CA GLN A 56 -11.32 -2.49 13.12
C GLN A 56 -12.81 -2.72 13.32
N SER A 57 -13.37 -3.79 12.76
CA SER A 57 -14.79 -4.14 12.89
C SER A 57 -15.13 -4.63 14.29
N SER A 58 -16.40 -4.49 14.66
CA SER A 58 -16.89 -5.10 15.88
C SER A 58 -17.22 -6.59 15.67
N PRO A 59 -17.11 -7.43 16.71
CA PRO A 59 -17.54 -8.82 16.60
C PRO A 59 -19.00 -8.97 16.16
N ASP A 60 -19.86 -8.05 16.59
CA ASP A 60 -21.27 -8.03 16.24
C ASP A 60 -21.50 -7.79 14.74
N ASP A 61 -20.68 -6.96 14.10
CA ASP A 61 -20.79 -6.68 12.66
C ASP A 61 -20.40 -7.89 11.82
N ILE A 62 -19.36 -8.59 12.22
CA ILE A 62 -18.91 -9.80 11.53
C ILE A 62 -19.87 -10.97 11.83
N ALA A 63 -20.40 -11.06 13.03
CA ALA A 63 -21.38 -12.09 13.41
C ALA A 63 -22.77 -11.90 12.76
N LYS A 64 -23.06 -10.76 12.14
CA LYS A 64 -24.23 -10.58 11.27
C LYS A 64 -24.16 -11.40 9.99
N ILE A 65 -22.97 -11.78 9.60
CA ILE A 65 -22.75 -12.63 8.44
C ILE A 65 -23.26 -14.04 8.75
N GLU A 66 -24.15 -14.53 7.91
CA GLU A 66 -24.68 -15.88 8.04
C GLU A 66 -23.52 -16.90 8.03
N ALA A 67 -23.54 -17.85 8.90
CA ALA A 67 -22.49 -18.85 9.13
C ALA A 67 -21.27 -18.40 9.96
N ILE A 68 -21.24 -17.16 10.46
CA ILE A 68 -20.20 -16.70 11.39
C ILE A 68 -20.85 -16.41 12.75
N ASP A 69 -20.42 -17.12 13.78
CA ASP A 69 -20.85 -16.85 15.14
C ASP A 69 -19.97 -15.79 15.82
N GLU A 70 -20.40 -15.30 16.98
CA GLU A 70 -19.67 -14.25 17.72
C GLU A 70 -18.26 -14.71 18.14
N GLU A 71 -18.10 -15.98 18.46
CA GLU A 71 -16.80 -16.55 18.84
C GLU A 71 -15.82 -16.56 17.65
N THR A 72 -16.29 -17.03 16.51
CA THR A 72 -15.54 -17.00 15.25
C THR A 72 -15.21 -15.56 14.83
N ALA A 73 -16.15 -14.64 14.97
CA ALA A 73 -15.94 -13.22 14.69
C ALA A 73 -14.81 -12.62 15.55
N LYS A 74 -14.81 -12.91 16.85
CA LYS A 74 -13.73 -12.47 17.77
C LYS A 74 -12.39 -13.08 17.39
N GLU A 75 -12.36 -14.34 17.00
CA GLU A 75 -11.14 -15.01 16.56
C GLU A 75 -10.58 -14.39 15.27
N LEU A 76 -11.44 -14.11 14.29
CA LEU A 76 -11.05 -13.43 13.04
C LEU A 76 -10.44 -12.05 13.31
N ILE A 77 -11.03 -11.27 14.20
CA ILE A 77 -10.53 -9.96 14.60
C ILE A 77 -9.16 -10.10 15.28
N ASN A 78 -9.01 -11.06 16.19
CA ASN A 78 -7.73 -11.29 16.87
C ASN A 78 -6.63 -11.71 15.88
N ARG A 79 -6.93 -12.65 14.99
CA ARG A 79 -5.98 -13.08 13.94
C ARG A 79 -5.59 -11.93 13.02
N SER A 80 -6.55 -11.08 12.65
CA SER A 80 -6.29 -9.87 11.84
C SER A 80 -5.33 -8.93 12.55
N LYS A 81 -5.55 -8.66 13.83
CA LYS A 81 -4.67 -7.80 14.65
C LYS A 81 -3.27 -8.39 14.79
N GLU A 82 -3.18 -9.69 15.06
CA GLU A 82 -1.87 -10.38 15.16
C GLU A 82 -1.10 -10.36 13.85
N THR A 83 -1.79 -10.57 12.72
CA THR A 83 -1.18 -10.50 11.39
C THR A 83 -0.65 -9.11 11.10
N LEU A 84 -1.43 -8.06 11.37
CA LEU A 84 -1.01 -6.67 11.20
C LEU A 84 0.20 -6.31 12.08
N ILE A 85 0.25 -6.81 13.31
CA ILE A 85 1.39 -6.63 14.20
C ILE A 85 2.64 -7.30 13.63
N LYS A 86 2.52 -8.56 13.20
CA LYS A 86 3.62 -9.31 12.58
C LYS A 86 4.15 -8.63 11.31
N GLU A 87 3.25 -8.13 10.46
CA GLU A 87 3.62 -7.38 9.26
C GLU A 87 4.37 -6.09 9.60
N LYS A 88 3.89 -5.33 10.58
CA LYS A 88 4.56 -4.11 11.05
C LYS A 88 5.94 -4.40 11.63
N GLU A 89 6.06 -5.45 12.44
CA GLU A 89 7.33 -5.88 13.00
C GLU A 89 8.30 -6.35 11.92
N ALA A 90 7.83 -7.13 10.94
CA ALA A 90 8.63 -7.58 9.81
C ALA A 90 9.16 -6.40 8.99
N VAL A 91 8.32 -5.41 8.71
CA VAL A 91 8.72 -4.19 8.00
C VAL A 91 9.69 -3.37 8.84
N ALA A 92 9.45 -3.21 10.13
CA ALA A 92 10.35 -2.47 11.04
C ALA A 92 11.73 -3.14 11.11
N ASN A 93 11.79 -4.47 11.18
CA ASN A 93 13.04 -5.22 11.14
C ASN A 93 13.77 -5.04 9.81
N LYS A 94 13.04 -5.11 8.69
CA LYS A 94 13.60 -4.87 7.36
C LYS A 94 14.17 -3.46 7.21
N LEU A 95 13.50 -2.45 7.74
CA LEU A 95 14.00 -1.07 7.74
C LEU A 95 15.28 -0.93 8.58
N LYS A 96 15.36 -1.63 9.72
CA LYS A 96 16.59 -1.68 10.53
C LYS A 96 17.74 -2.36 9.80
N GLU A 97 17.47 -3.49 9.14
CA GLU A 97 18.46 -4.19 8.31
C GLU A 97 18.98 -3.33 7.15
N LEU A 98 18.09 -2.56 6.52
CA LEU A 98 18.45 -1.61 5.48
C LEU A 98 19.19 -0.39 6.03
N GLY A 99 19.15 -0.15 7.33
CA GLY A 99 19.80 0.98 7.99
C GLY A 99 19.08 2.32 7.75
N VAL A 100 17.77 2.30 7.58
CA VAL A 100 16.95 3.49 7.41
C VAL A 100 16.88 4.27 8.72
N GLU A 101 17.13 5.57 8.65
CA GLU A 101 17.18 6.47 9.80
C GLU A 101 15.77 6.70 10.39
N GLU A 102 15.69 6.77 11.72
CA GLU A 102 14.43 6.93 12.44
C GLU A 102 13.70 8.24 12.09
N ASN A 103 14.44 9.29 11.82
CA ASN A 103 13.90 10.58 11.38
C ASN A 103 13.16 10.48 10.04
N LEU A 104 13.66 9.65 9.13
CA LEU A 104 13.02 9.37 7.85
C LEU A 104 11.77 8.49 8.04
N ILE A 105 11.83 7.51 8.95
CA ILE A 105 10.69 6.63 9.28
C ILE A 105 9.51 7.44 9.85
N ASN A 106 9.80 8.43 10.68
CA ASN A 106 8.79 9.27 11.34
C ASN A 106 8.32 10.46 10.49
N LEU A 107 8.79 10.58 9.26
CA LEU A 107 8.40 11.68 8.38
C LEU A 107 6.90 11.59 8.05
N LYS A 108 6.20 12.70 8.27
CA LYS A 108 4.76 12.79 7.98
C LYS A 108 4.46 12.56 6.50
N GLY A 109 3.54 11.67 6.23
CA GLY A 109 3.14 11.29 4.86
C GLY A 109 3.96 10.13 4.27
N MET A 110 5.01 9.70 4.96
CA MET A 110 5.81 8.54 4.54
C MET A 110 5.14 7.24 4.95
N THR A 111 5.00 6.30 4.00
CA THR A 111 4.50 4.96 4.27
C THR A 111 5.63 3.95 4.46
N GLN A 112 5.33 2.84 5.11
CA GLN A 112 6.33 1.77 5.30
C GLN A 112 6.83 1.18 3.96
N GLY A 113 5.94 1.04 2.98
CA GLY A 113 6.31 0.59 1.64
C GLY A 113 7.29 1.53 0.94
N MET A 114 7.05 2.84 1.04
CA MET A 114 7.96 3.87 0.51
C MET A 114 9.34 3.78 1.16
N LEU A 115 9.39 3.63 2.47
CA LEU A 115 10.63 3.52 3.23
C LEU A 115 11.46 2.30 2.83
N VAL A 116 10.81 1.16 2.61
CA VAL A 116 11.49 -0.07 2.16
C VAL A 116 12.13 0.15 0.78
N ILE A 117 11.40 0.75 -0.15
CA ILE A 117 11.92 1.04 -1.49
C ILE A 117 13.05 2.05 -1.45
N LEU A 118 12.91 3.13 -0.69
CA LEU A 118 13.96 4.12 -0.50
C LEU A 118 15.23 3.49 0.11
N GLY A 119 15.07 2.65 1.12
CA GLY A 119 16.18 1.91 1.73
C GLY A 119 16.90 0.99 0.75
N GLN A 120 16.16 0.31 -0.12
CA GLN A 120 16.70 -0.53 -1.20
C GLN A 120 17.46 0.29 -2.26
N LYS A 121 17.00 1.51 -2.52
CA LYS A 121 17.65 2.47 -3.42
C LYS A 121 18.79 3.26 -2.77
N ASN A 122 19.16 2.87 -1.55
CA ASN A 122 20.23 3.48 -0.77
C ASN A 122 19.94 4.89 -0.22
N ILE A 123 18.69 5.29 -0.22
CA ILE A 123 18.20 6.53 0.41
C ILE A 123 17.76 6.18 1.83
N LYS A 124 18.68 6.32 2.79
CA LYS A 124 18.52 5.82 4.16
C LYS A 124 18.41 6.91 5.20
N LYS A 125 18.91 8.09 4.88
CA LYS A 125 18.94 9.23 5.78
C LYS A 125 17.92 10.28 5.37
N LEU A 126 17.46 11.04 6.37
CA LEU A 126 16.53 12.15 6.11
C LEU A 126 17.15 13.18 5.16
N ASN A 127 18.44 13.46 5.30
CA ASN A 127 19.16 14.39 4.44
C ASN A 127 19.21 13.91 2.98
N ASP A 128 19.45 12.61 2.77
CA ASP A 128 19.49 12.02 1.43
C ASP A 128 18.13 12.19 0.74
N PHE A 129 17.04 12.04 1.49
CA PHE A 129 15.69 12.25 0.99
C PHE A 129 15.39 13.74 0.75
N ALA A 130 15.81 14.63 1.64
CA ALA A 130 15.64 16.07 1.52
C ALA A 130 16.37 16.67 0.32
N ASP A 131 17.46 16.06 -0.10
CA ASP A 131 18.24 16.47 -1.27
C ASP A 131 17.60 16.05 -2.61
N LEU A 132 16.60 15.17 -2.59
CA LEU A 132 15.90 14.74 -3.79
C LEU A 132 15.00 15.85 -4.37
N SER A 133 14.76 15.76 -5.67
CA SER A 133 13.73 16.54 -6.34
C SER A 133 12.43 15.74 -6.47
N SER A 134 11.32 16.45 -6.70
CA SER A 134 10.03 15.79 -6.95
C SER A 134 10.08 14.87 -8.16
N ASP A 135 10.80 15.28 -9.20
CA ASP A 135 10.97 14.49 -10.43
C ASP A 135 11.76 13.19 -10.19
N GLU A 136 12.69 13.18 -9.26
CA GLU A 136 13.39 11.97 -8.83
C GLU A 136 12.50 11.01 -8.02
N LEU A 137 11.51 11.53 -7.31
CA LEU A 137 10.56 10.69 -6.58
C LEU A 137 9.48 10.07 -7.47
N ILE A 138 8.84 10.88 -8.32
CA ILE A 138 7.69 10.45 -9.11
C ILE A 138 8.04 10.02 -10.53
N GLY A 139 9.28 10.24 -10.96
CA GLY A 139 9.69 10.08 -12.33
C GLY A 139 9.37 11.30 -13.19
N GLY A 140 10.10 11.47 -14.25
CA GLY A 140 9.94 12.62 -15.14
C GLY A 140 10.78 12.49 -16.39
N PHE A 141 10.92 13.60 -17.08
CA PHE A 141 11.82 13.72 -18.23
C PHE A 141 12.86 14.79 -17.93
N ASP A 142 14.10 14.45 -18.10
CA ASP A 142 15.20 15.39 -18.05
C ASP A 142 15.82 15.58 -19.43
N GLU A 143 16.39 16.75 -19.68
CA GLU A 143 17.06 17.06 -20.93
C GLU A 143 18.58 17.00 -20.75
N ILE A 144 19.16 15.87 -21.15
CA ILE A 144 20.60 15.67 -21.11
C ILE A 144 21.14 15.77 -22.54
N LYS A 145 21.98 16.75 -22.77
CA LYS A 145 22.61 17.01 -24.10
C LYS A 145 21.61 17.16 -25.25
N GLY A 146 20.48 17.86 -25.00
CA GLY A 146 19.45 18.10 -25.99
C GLY A 146 18.56 16.90 -26.33
N LYS A 147 18.62 15.85 -25.53
CA LYS A 147 17.74 14.68 -25.64
C LYS A 147 16.89 14.56 -24.38
N LYS A 148 15.58 14.44 -24.55
CA LYS A 148 14.68 14.07 -23.46
C LYS A 148 14.92 12.62 -23.07
N ILE A 149 15.37 12.41 -21.85
CA ILE A 149 15.57 11.09 -21.27
C ILE A 149 14.56 10.93 -20.14
N ARG A 150 13.87 9.79 -20.11
CA ARG A 150 13.00 9.45 -19.00
C ARG A 150 13.84 9.07 -17.78
N ILE A 151 13.49 9.65 -16.65
CA ILE A 151 14.02 9.28 -15.34
C ILE A 151 12.93 8.54 -14.58
N ASP A 152 13.24 7.31 -14.16
CA ASP A 152 12.31 6.53 -13.33
C ASP A 152 12.33 7.08 -11.91
N GLY A 153 11.13 7.34 -11.36
CA GLY A 153 10.99 7.83 -10.00
C GLY A 153 11.22 6.74 -8.96
N TYR A 154 11.86 7.08 -7.86
CA TYR A 154 12.08 6.15 -6.75
C TYR A 154 10.77 5.63 -6.16
N LEU A 155 9.72 6.45 -6.13
CA LEU A 155 8.39 6.15 -5.61
C LEU A 155 7.31 6.16 -6.70
N GLU A 156 7.69 5.97 -7.97
CA GLU A 156 6.77 5.96 -9.11
C GLU A 156 5.63 4.94 -8.93
N GLU A 157 5.91 3.79 -8.31
CA GLU A 157 4.93 2.74 -8.04
C GLU A 157 3.77 3.18 -7.14
N PHE A 158 3.97 4.21 -6.33
CA PHE A 158 2.95 4.74 -5.43
C PHE A 158 2.03 5.78 -6.07
N SER A 159 2.26 6.11 -7.33
CA SER A 159 1.45 7.09 -8.08
C SER A 159 1.24 8.43 -7.37
N LEU A 160 2.27 8.91 -6.70
CA LEU A 160 2.25 10.19 -6.01
C LEU A 160 2.07 11.33 -7.01
N SER A 161 1.24 12.31 -6.65
CA SER A 161 1.17 13.58 -7.37
C SER A 161 2.42 14.42 -7.09
N ARG A 162 2.73 15.34 -8.01
CA ARG A 162 3.84 16.28 -7.82
C ARG A 162 3.71 17.07 -6.51
N LYS A 163 2.49 17.46 -6.17
CA LYS A 163 2.19 18.17 -4.93
C LYS A 163 2.53 17.34 -3.69
N GLU A 164 2.14 16.08 -3.68
CA GLU A 164 2.45 15.16 -2.57
C GLU A 164 3.96 14.91 -2.44
N ALA A 165 4.65 14.75 -3.56
CA ALA A 165 6.10 14.62 -3.58
C ALA A 165 6.80 15.89 -3.06
N ASP A 166 6.37 17.06 -3.48
CA ASP A 166 6.86 18.35 -3.00
C ASP A 166 6.65 18.51 -1.49
N GLU A 167 5.46 18.18 -0.99
CA GLU A 167 5.13 18.25 0.44
C GLU A 167 6.02 17.32 1.29
N LEU A 168 6.27 16.10 0.81
CA LEU A 168 7.18 15.15 1.47
C LEU A 168 8.62 15.70 1.55
N ILE A 169 9.13 16.19 0.42
CA ILE A 169 10.48 16.74 0.35
C ILE A 169 10.61 18.00 1.21
N MET A 170 9.64 18.91 1.15
CA MET A 170 9.64 20.13 1.97
C MET A 170 9.58 19.80 3.45
N SER A 171 8.76 18.84 3.86
CA SER A 171 8.71 18.37 5.26
C SER A 171 10.04 17.78 5.71
N ALA A 172 10.70 17.02 4.85
CA ALA A 172 12.03 16.49 5.11
C ALA A 172 13.08 17.59 5.28
N ARG A 173 13.07 18.60 4.41
CA ARG A 173 13.97 19.76 4.47
C ARG A 173 13.79 20.57 5.73
N GLU A 174 12.55 20.79 6.16
CA GLU A 174 12.26 21.52 7.41
C GLU A 174 12.87 20.83 8.64
N ILE A 175 12.93 19.51 8.64
CA ILE A 175 13.51 18.74 9.74
C ILE A 175 15.03 18.62 9.59
N ALA A 176 15.51 18.36 8.37
CA ALA A 176 16.93 18.11 8.09
C ALA A 176 17.82 19.35 8.25
N TYR A 177 17.29 20.54 7.93
CA TYR A 177 18.04 21.79 7.91
C TYR A 177 17.63 22.77 9.01
N LYS A 178 16.93 22.30 10.02
CA LYS A 178 16.54 23.05 11.21
C LYS A 178 17.61 22.96 12.29
#